data_c9bc6014fec51747b2671413fba742d4
#
_entry.id   c9bc6014fec51747b2671413fba742d4
#
_cell.length_a   1.000
_cell.length_b   1.000
_cell.length_c   1.000
_cell.angle_alpha   90.00
_cell.angle_beta   90.00
_cell.angle_gamma   90.00
#
_symmetry.space_group_name_H-M   'P 1'
#
loop_
_entity.id
_entity.type
_entity.pdbx_description
1 polymer ?
#
loop_
_entity_poly.entity_id
_entity_poly.type
_entity_poly.pdbx_seq_one_letter_code
_entity_poly.pdbx_strand_id
1 'polypeptide(L)'
;VVSMKIKNPVLPGFNADPSIIRVEDTYYIANSTFEWFPGVRLHESKDLVHWNLLPSPLSTTTLLDMKGNPSSGGIWAPDLSYADGKFWLVYTDVKVVDGAFKDMTNYLTTATDIKGPWTDPIKLNGVGFDASLFHDEDNRKYLVQQTWDHREYHHPFDGITLTEFDTQTMKLKPDTARTIYRGT
;
A
#
# COMPACT_ATOMS: atom_id res chain seq x y z
N VAL A 1 20.68 -28.70 11.81
CA VAL A 1 20.02 -27.44 11.43
C VAL A 1 20.83 -26.83 10.28
N VAL A 2 20.29 -26.81 9.08
CA VAL A 2 20.92 -26.11 7.95
C VAL A 2 20.70 -24.63 8.15
N SER A 3 21.76 -23.89 8.45
CA SER A 3 21.69 -22.42 8.54
C SER A 3 21.64 -21.84 7.12
N MET A 4 20.52 -21.31 6.73
CA MET A 4 20.39 -20.57 5.47
C MET A 4 20.83 -19.11 5.70
N LYS A 5 21.71 -18.60 4.83
CA LYS A 5 22.16 -17.20 4.89
C LYS A 5 21.46 -16.38 3.82
N ILE A 6 20.83 -15.30 4.23
CA ILE A 6 20.27 -14.30 3.33
C ILE A 6 21.36 -13.26 3.04
N LYS A 7 21.62 -13.01 1.78
CA LYS A 7 22.55 -11.97 1.33
C LYS A 7 21.77 -10.79 0.77
N ASN A 8 21.93 -9.62 1.37
CA ASN A 8 21.32 -8.38 0.86
C ASN A 8 22.17 -7.73 -0.24
N PRO A 9 21.53 -7.03 -1.20
CA PRO A 9 20.08 -6.93 -1.39
C PRO A 9 19.50 -8.22 -1.99
N VAL A 10 18.34 -8.67 -1.49
CA VAL A 10 17.61 -9.82 -2.04
C VAL A 10 16.90 -9.48 -3.35
N LEU A 11 16.53 -8.21 -3.51
CA LEU A 11 15.96 -7.64 -4.74
C LEU A 11 16.83 -6.46 -5.16
N PRO A 12 17.85 -6.66 -6.00
CA PRO A 12 18.68 -5.57 -6.49
C PRO A 12 17.90 -4.67 -7.47
N GLY A 13 18.30 -3.39 -7.54
CA GLY A 13 17.68 -2.40 -8.39
C GLY A 13 16.62 -1.57 -7.67
N PHE A 14 15.65 -1.06 -8.43
CA PHE A 14 14.60 -0.18 -7.91
C PHE A 14 13.46 -1.01 -7.30
N ASN A 15 13.50 -1.20 -5.98
CA ASN A 15 12.50 -1.93 -5.19
C ASN A 15 12.28 -1.19 -3.87
N ALA A 16 11.59 -0.05 -3.93
CA ALA A 16 11.37 0.84 -2.80
C ALA A 16 10.16 0.40 -1.96
N ASP A 17 10.15 0.83 -0.70
CA ASP A 17 9.01 0.73 0.23
C ASP A 17 8.42 -0.68 0.31
N PRO A 18 9.18 -1.70 0.69
CA PRO A 18 8.71 -3.06 0.68
C PRO A 18 7.67 -3.32 1.78
N SER A 19 6.56 -3.93 1.39
CA SER A 19 5.58 -4.55 2.29
C SER A 19 5.66 -6.06 2.11
N ILE A 20 5.95 -6.81 3.18
CA ILE A 20 6.12 -8.26 3.13
C ILE A 20 5.08 -8.97 3.96
N ILE A 21 4.52 -10.05 3.41
CA ILE A 21 3.64 -10.97 4.12
C ILE A 21 4.03 -12.41 3.86
N ARG A 22 3.56 -13.30 4.73
CA ARG A 22 3.62 -14.75 4.53
C ARG A 22 2.21 -15.32 4.51
N VAL A 23 1.91 -16.10 3.49
CA VAL A 23 0.68 -16.87 3.39
C VAL A 23 1.08 -18.33 3.22
N GLU A 24 0.71 -19.17 4.19
CA GLU A 24 1.17 -20.56 4.28
C GLU A 24 2.70 -20.71 4.22
N ASP A 25 3.24 -21.24 3.13
CA ASP A 25 4.66 -21.47 2.93
C ASP A 25 5.32 -20.46 1.96
N THR A 26 4.58 -19.45 1.54
CA THR A 26 5.03 -18.49 0.54
C THR A 26 5.11 -17.08 1.11
N TYR A 27 6.21 -16.39 0.84
CA TYR A 27 6.42 -14.99 1.15
C TYR A 27 6.14 -14.14 -0.08
N TYR A 28 5.50 -12.99 0.13
CA TYR A 28 5.19 -12.02 -0.92
C TYR A 28 5.71 -10.65 -0.53
N ILE A 29 6.32 -9.94 -1.48
CA ILE A 29 6.73 -8.55 -1.32
C ILE A 29 6.01 -7.69 -2.35
N ALA A 30 5.44 -6.58 -1.90
CA ALA A 30 4.94 -5.51 -2.74
C ALA A 30 5.84 -4.28 -2.61
N ASN A 31 6.19 -3.65 -3.73
CA ASN A 31 7.02 -2.45 -3.77
C ASN A 31 6.31 -1.30 -4.48
N SER A 32 6.65 -0.07 -4.09
CA SER A 32 6.25 1.13 -4.81
C SER A 32 6.90 1.18 -6.19
N THR A 33 6.19 1.76 -7.15
CA THR A 33 6.66 1.93 -8.53
C THR A 33 6.71 3.39 -8.96
N PHE A 34 6.26 4.31 -8.11
CA PHE A 34 6.22 5.76 -8.37
C PHE A 34 5.55 6.07 -9.71
N GLU A 35 6.19 6.85 -10.57
CA GLU A 35 5.68 7.22 -11.91
C GLU A 35 5.73 6.10 -12.95
N TRP A 36 6.33 4.96 -12.62
CA TRP A 36 6.53 3.85 -13.56
C TRP A 36 5.30 2.95 -13.66
N PHE A 37 4.98 2.55 -14.88
CA PHE A 37 3.89 1.63 -15.20
C PHE A 37 4.46 0.28 -15.65
N PRO A 38 3.85 -0.86 -15.28
CA PRO A 38 2.65 -1.06 -14.45
C PRO A 38 2.89 -0.80 -12.96
N GLY A 39 1.80 -0.47 -12.25
CA GLY A 39 1.85 -0.08 -10.84
C GLY A 39 1.86 -1.24 -9.87
N VAL A 40 2.62 -1.08 -8.81
CA VAL A 40 2.98 -2.05 -7.78
C VAL A 40 3.73 -3.24 -8.34
N ARG A 41 4.93 -3.46 -7.87
CA ARG A 41 5.74 -4.63 -8.20
C ARG A 41 5.56 -5.69 -7.14
N LEU A 42 5.24 -6.92 -7.58
CA LEU A 42 5.07 -8.07 -6.69
C LEU A 42 6.14 -9.12 -6.95
N HIS A 43 6.66 -9.69 -5.88
CA HIS A 43 7.55 -10.85 -5.91
C HIS A 43 7.08 -11.91 -4.92
N GLU A 44 7.40 -13.17 -5.20
CA GLU A 44 7.18 -14.29 -4.29
C GLU A 44 8.47 -15.07 -4.02
N SER A 45 8.52 -15.69 -2.85
CA SER A 45 9.62 -16.57 -2.46
C SER A 45 9.14 -17.66 -1.50
N LYS A 46 9.77 -18.83 -1.59
CA LYS A 46 9.58 -19.93 -0.62
C LYS A 46 10.65 -19.95 0.48
N ASP A 47 11.73 -19.20 0.33
CA ASP A 47 12.92 -19.34 1.17
C ASP A 47 13.52 -17.98 1.59
N LEU A 48 12.94 -16.84 1.18
CA LEU A 48 13.45 -15.49 1.42
C LEU A 48 14.77 -15.16 0.71
N VAL A 49 15.28 -16.07 -0.10
CA VAL A 49 16.55 -15.92 -0.84
C VAL A 49 16.28 -15.79 -2.33
N HIS A 50 15.47 -16.68 -2.87
CA HIS A 50 15.13 -16.73 -4.28
C HIS A 50 13.74 -16.11 -4.49
N TRP A 51 13.71 -15.02 -5.25
CA TRP A 51 12.51 -14.23 -5.51
C TRP A 51 12.13 -14.26 -6.97
N ASN A 52 10.86 -14.53 -7.25
CA ASN A 52 10.30 -14.55 -8.59
C ASN A 52 9.36 -13.36 -8.76
N LEU A 53 9.51 -12.63 -9.89
CA LEU A 53 8.62 -11.55 -10.25
C LEU A 53 7.23 -12.12 -10.63
N LEU A 54 6.19 -11.53 -10.07
CA LEU A 54 4.80 -11.83 -10.37
C LEU A 54 4.20 -10.77 -11.30
N PRO A 55 3.05 -11.08 -11.97
CA PRO A 55 2.30 -10.06 -12.68
C PRO A 55 1.91 -8.89 -11.78
N SER A 56 2.05 -7.67 -12.28
CA SER A 56 1.65 -6.47 -11.54
C SER A 56 0.12 -6.41 -11.43
N PRO A 57 -0.43 -6.04 -10.24
CA PRO A 57 -1.86 -5.92 -10.04
C PRO A 57 -2.50 -4.76 -10.82
N LEU A 58 -1.75 -3.70 -11.09
CA LEU A 58 -2.23 -2.48 -11.77
C LEU A 58 -1.65 -2.40 -13.18
N SER A 59 -2.06 -3.32 -14.04
CA SER A 59 -1.45 -3.57 -15.36
C SER A 59 -2.21 -2.96 -16.54
N THR A 60 -3.33 -2.27 -16.29
CA THR A 60 -4.12 -1.60 -17.33
C THR A 60 -4.43 -0.16 -16.94
N THR A 61 -4.68 0.70 -17.93
CA THR A 61 -5.04 2.10 -17.69
C THR A 61 -6.40 2.26 -17.01
N THR A 62 -7.27 1.26 -17.09
CA THR A 62 -8.52 1.20 -16.33
C THR A 62 -8.30 0.98 -14.84
N LEU A 63 -7.25 0.23 -14.49
CA LEU A 63 -6.88 -0.04 -13.10
C LEU A 63 -6.00 1.07 -12.52
N LEU A 64 -5.20 1.72 -13.35
CA LEU A 64 -4.27 2.77 -12.94
C LEU A 64 -4.08 3.80 -14.06
N ASP A 65 -4.62 4.99 -13.89
CA ASP A 65 -4.39 6.13 -14.79
C ASP A 65 -3.21 6.96 -14.29
N MET A 66 -2.09 6.87 -15.01
CA MET A 66 -0.84 7.59 -14.69
C MET A 66 -0.76 8.98 -15.31
N LYS A 67 -1.81 9.46 -15.98
CA LYS A 67 -1.81 10.81 -16.55
C LYS A 67 -1.63 11.88 -15.48
N GLY A 68 -0.71 12.80 -15.75
CA GLY A 68 -0.43 13.92 -14.86
C GLY A 68 0.41 13.56 -13.63
N ASN A 69 0.88 12.32 -13.48
CA ASN A 69 1.81 11.98 -12.42
C ASN A 69 3.19 12.60 -12.69
N PRO A 70 3.72 13.39 -11.74
CA PRO A 70 5.07 13.95 -11.86
C PRO A 70 6.14 12.89 -11.58
N SER A 71 7.39 13.25 -11.90
CA SER A 71 8.54 12.49 -11.41
C SER A 71 8.49 12.37 -9.88
N SER A 72 8.74 11.19 -9.35
CA SER A 72 8.62 10.83 -7.93
C SER A 72 7.21 10.90 -7.34
N GLY A 73 6.18 11.17 -8.14
CA GLY A 73 4.77 10.97 -7.80
C GLY A 73 4.30 9.55 -8.14
N GLY A 74 3.01 9.40 -8.41
CA GLY A 74 2.41 8.11 -8.78
C GLY A 74 2.22 7.18 -7.61
N ILE A 75 2.59 5.92 -7.75
CA ILE A 75 2.34 4.87 -6.75
C ILE A 75 3.40 4.88 -5.67
N TRP A 76 3.03 5.40 -4.52
CA TRP A 76 3.84 5.39 -3.31
C TRP A 76 3.64 4.09 -2.53
N ALA A 77 4.20 4.01 -1.31
CA ALA A 77 4.28 2.80 -0.52
C ALA A 77 2.99 1.98 -0.48
N PRO A 78 2.96 0.78 -1.09
CA PRO A 78 1.82 -0.11 -1.01
C PRO A 78 1.86 -0.90 0.29
N ASP A 79 0.68 -1.37 0.73
CA ASP A 79 0.55 -2.35 1.78
C ASP A 79 -0.18 -3.58 1.24
N LEU A 80 0.46 -4.74 1.35
CA LEU A 80 -0.11 -6.03 1.01
C LEU A 80 -0.45 -6.78 2.30
N SER A 81 -1.68 -7.26 2.40
CA SER A 81 -2.14 -8.09 3.52
C SER A 81 -2.96 -9.27 3.02
N TYR A 82 -3.20 -10.24 3.90
CA TYR A 82 -4.03 -11.41 3.59
C TYR A 82 -4.99 -11.68 4.73
N ALA A 83 -6.27 -11.73 4.43
CA ALA A 83 -7.34 -12.04 5.37
C ALA A 83 -8.57 -12.50 4.60
N ASP A 84 -9.44 -13.26 5.25
CA ASP A 84 -10.71 -13.72 4.69
C ASP A 84 -10.55 -14.45 3.34
N GLY A 85 -9.45 -15.19 3.21
CA GLY A 85 -9.16 -16.00 2.01
C GLY A 85 -8.74 -15.20 0.78
N LYS A 86 -8.33 -13.95 0.94
CA LYS A 86 -7.89 -13.11 -0.18
C LYS A 86 -6.78 -12.14 0.20
N PHE A 87 -6.09 -11.65 -0.82
CA PHE A 87 -5.11 -10.58 -0.73
C PHE A 87 -5.81 -9.22 -0.78
N TRP A 88 -5.32 -8.29 0.03
CA TRP A 88 -5.75 -6.90 0.11
C TRP A 88 -4.54 -6.02 -0.20
N LEU A 89 -4.67 -5.16 -1.19
CA LEU A 89 -3.61 -4.23 -1.59
C LEU A 89 -4.11 -2.80 -1.45
N VAL A 90 -3.49 -2.06 -0.55
CA VAL A 90 -3.70 -0.61 -0.39
C VAL A 90 -2.53 0.12 -1.01
N TYR A 91 -2.79 1.18 -1.74
CA TYR A 91 -1.77 2.02 -2.34
C TYR A 91 -2.26 3.46 -2.47
N THR A 92 -1.31 4.38 -2.66
CA THR A 92 -1.59 5.80 -2.83
C THR A 92 -1.13 6.23 -4.21
N ASP A 93 -1.99 6.91 -4.96
CA ASP A 93 -1.61 7.61 -6.20
C ASP A 93 -1.41 9.10 -5.90
N VAL A 94 -0.19 9.59 -6.09
CA VAL A 94 0.22 10.95 -5.73
C VAL A 94 0.43 11.79 -6.98
N LYS A 95 -0.36 12.86 -7.10
CA LYS A 95 -0.33 13.79 -8.25
C LYS A 95 0.49 15.04 -8.00
N VAL A 96 0.70 15.43 -6.74
CA VAL A 96 1.53 16.59 -6.35
C VAL A 96 2.45 16.18 -5.20
N VAL A 97 3.75 16.39 -5.38
CA VAL A 97 4.79 15.99 -4.41
C VAL A 97 5.44 17.16 -3.70
N ASP A 98 5.27 18.38 -4.19
CA ASP A 98 5.98 19.56 -3.69
C ASP A 98 5.40 20.08 -2.37
N GLY A 99 6.29 20.44 -1.46
CA GLY A 99 5.93 21.04 -0.17
C GLY A 99 5.14 20.10 0.76
N ALA A 100 4.47 20.70 1.72
CA ALA A 100 3.64 19.97 2.70
C ALA A 100 2.27 19.57 2.12
N PHE A 101 1.80 20.24 1.08
CA PHE A 101 0.59 19.86 0.36
C PHE A 101 0.89 18.68 -0.57
N LYS A 102 0.08 17.64 -0.49
CA LYS A 102 0.14 16.48 -1.37
C LYS A 102 -1.26 16.24 -1.95
N ASP A 103 -1.38 16.27 -3.28
CA ASP A 103 -2.62 15.79 -3.94
C ASP A 103 -2.48 14.28 -4.14
N MET A 104 -3.23 13.54 -3.35
CA MET A 104 -3.12 12.09 -3.28
C MET A 104 -4.48 11.43 -3.12
N THR A 105 -4.59 10.19 -3.58
CA THR A 105 -5.76 9.34 -3.37
C THR A 105 -5.32 7.94 -2.96
N ASN A 106 -5.91 7.44 -1.88
CA ASN A 106 -5.69 6.08 -1.40
C ASN A 106 -6.74 5.15 -2.00
N TYR A 107 -6.28 4.00 -2.51
CA TYR A 107 -7.10 2.97 -3.15
C TYR A 107 -6.89 1.61 -2.51
N LEU A 108 -7.91 0.77 -2.65
CA LEU A 108 -7.90 -0.64 -2.27
C LEU A 108 -8.30 -1.50 -3.46
N THR A 109 -7.56 -2.57 -3.70
CA THR A 109 -7.95 -3.67 -4.58
C THR A 109 -7.73 -5.01 -3.90
N THR A 110 -8.47 -6.03 -4.30
CA THR A 110 -8.38 -7.38 -3.70
C THR A 110 -8.28 -8.44 -4.78
N ALA A 111 -7.71 -9.59 -4.44
CA ALA A 111 -7.68 -10.77 -5.28
C ALA A 111 -7.66 -12.04 -4.44
N THR A 112 -8.30 -13.10 -4.90
CA THR A 112 -8.21 -14.43 -4.27
C THR A 112 -6.91 -15.14 -4.60
N ASP A 113 -6.34 -14.87 -5.77
CA ASP A 113 -5.02 -15.34 -6.21
C ASP A 113 -4.09 -14.13 -6.36
N ILE A 114 -2.85 -14.24 -5.90
CA ILE A 114 -1.85 -13.16 -6.00
C ILE A 114 -1.60 -12.72 -7.45
N LYS A 115 -1.79 -13.62 -8.41
CA LYS A 115 -1.65 -13.34 -9.84
C LYS A 115 -2.89 -12.68 -10.45
N GLY A 116 -3.93 -12.50 -9.66
CA GLY A 116 -5.20 -11.91 -10.07
C GLY A 116 -6.25 -12.94 -10.51
N PRO A 117 -7.39 -12.49 -11.06
CA PRO A 117 -7.65 -11.06 -11.34
C PRO A 117 -7.83 -10.23 -10.08
N TRP A 118 -7.28 -9.03 -10.11
CA TRP A 118 -7.50 -8.01 -9.08
C TRP A 118 -8.79 -7.25 -9.38
N THR A 119 -9.55 -6.92 -8.33
CA THR A 119 -10.79 -6.14 -8.49
C THR A 119 -10.52 -4.71 -8.96
N ASP A 120 -11.53 -4.06 -9.52
CA ASP A 120 -11.46 -2.64 -9.81
C ASP A 120 -11.13 -1.87 -8.51
N PRO A 121 -10.20 -0.91 -8.56
CA PRO A 121 -9.78 -0.18 -7.37
C PRO A 121 -10.92 0.61 -6.75
N ILE A 122 -11.03 0.52 -5.43
CA ILE A 122 -11.98 1.28 -4.64
C ILE A 122 -11.25 2.48 -4.06
N LYS A 123 -11.77 3.68 -4.29
CA LYS A 123 -11.27 4.90 -3.66
C LYS A 123 -11.62 4.87 -2.17
N LEU A 124 -10.60 5.00 -1.31
CA LEU A 124 -10.76 5.06 0.14
C LEU A 124 -10.94 6.50 0.63
N ASN A 125 -9.89 7.31 0.50
CA ASN A 125 -9.91 8.73 0.86
C ASN A 125 -8.82 9.50 0.11
N GLY A 126 -8.76 10.81 0.32
CA GLY A 126 -7.76 11.71 -0.25
C GLY A 126 -6.95 12.44 0.84
N VAL A 127 -6.83 11.88 2.03
CA VAL A 127 -6.10 12.47 3.15
C VAL A 127 -5.03 11.51 3.65
N GLY A 128 -3.77 11.92 3.62
CA GLY A 128 -2.67 11.09 4.07
C GLY A 128 -2.20 10.05 3.04
N PHE A 129 -1.13 9.36 3.38
CA PHE A 129 -0.43 8.39 2.52
C PHE A 129 0.32 7.37 3.37
N ASP A 130 1.07 6.46 2.74
CA ASP A 130 1.73 5.32 3.37
C ASP A 130 0.73 4.52 4.22
N ALA A 131 -0.41 4.22 3.61
CA ALA A 131 -1.52 3.58 4.28
C ALA A 131 -1.32 2.08 4.39
N SER A 132 -1.76 1.51 5.51
CA SER A 132 -1.86 0.07 5.71
C SER A 132 -3.26 -0.33 6.18
N LEU A 133 -3.69 -1.54 5.83
CA LEU A 133 -4.96 -2.10 6.27
C LEU A 133 -4.71 -3.12 7.38
N PHE A 134 -5.14 -2.76 8.59
CA PHE A 134 -5.08 -3.64 9.75
C PHE A 134 -6.35 -4.50 9.83
N HIS A 135 -6.18 -5.80 9.98
CA HIS A 135 -7.24 -6.77 10.17
C HIS A 135 -7.26 -7.20 11.64
N ASP A 136 -8.30 -6.81 12.36
CA ASP A 136 -8.45 -7.13 13.78
C ASP A 136 -9.03 -8.53 14.00
N GLU A 137 -8.78 -9.10 15.17
CA GLU A 137 -9.27 -10.43 15.56
C GLU A 137 -10.80 -10.50 15.65
N ASP A 138 -11.46 -9.36 15.85
CA ASP A 138 -12.92 -9.25 15.87
C ASP A 138 -13.57 -9.10 14.48
N ASN A 139 -12.79 -9.33 13.41
CA ASN A 139 -13.15 -9.15 12.01
C ASN A 139 -13.38 -7.70 11.57
N ARG A 140 -13.03 -6.72 12.39
CA ARG A 140 -12.97 -5.32 11.97
C ARG A 140 -11.71 -5.04 11.19
N LYS A 141 -11.78 -4.04 10.34
CA LYS A 141 -10.64 -3.59 9.56
C LYS A 141 -10.46 -2.08 9.73
N TYR A 142 -9.21 -1.65 9.74
CA TYR A 142 -8.87 -0.25 9.94
C TYR A 142 -7.81 0.19 8.94
N LEU A 143 -8.01 1.35 8.33
CA LEU A 143 -6.97 2.02 7.56
C LEU A 143 -6.12 2.86 8.51
N VAL A 144 -4.82 2.59 8.50
CA VAL A 144 -3.82 3.33 9.28
C VAL A 144 -2.94 4.08 8.30
N GLN A 145 -2.81 5.39 8.46
CA GLN A 145 -2.05 6.22 7.53
C GLN A 145 -1.44 7.43 8.21
N GLN A 146 -0.33 7.95 7.68
CA GLN A 146 0.18 9.22 8.11
C GLN A 146 -0.58 10.35 7.43
N THR A 147 -0.72 11.47 8.16
CA THR A 147 -1.33 12.69 7.65
C THR A 147 -0.35 13.85 7.76
N TRP A 148 -0.42 14.77 6.80
CA TRP A 148 0.42 15.95 6.76
C TRP A 148 -0.43 17.21 6.87
N ASP A 149 0.12 18.23 7.56
CA ASP A 149 -0.46 19.56 7.71
C ASP A 149 0.28 20.53 6.79
N HIS A 150 -0.43 21.11 5.84
CA HIS A 150 0.13 22.05 4.86
C HIS A 150 0.02 23.51 5.30
N ARG A 151 -0.56 23.78 6.48
CA ARG A 151 -0.69 25.15 6.99
C ARG A 151 0.66 25.73 7.35
N GLU A 152 0.83 27.02 7.09
CA GLU A 152 2.04 27.73 7.49
C GLU A 152 2.26 27.66 9.01
N TYR A 153 3.52 27.60 9.41
CA TYR A 153 3.97 27.55 10.81
C TYR A 153 3.58 26.27 11.57
N HIS A 154 3.03 25.26 10.88
CA HIS A 154 2.81 23.93 11.43
C HIS A 154 3.90 22.97 10.99
N HIS A 155 4.16 21.94 11.80
CA HIS A 155 5.03 20.84 11.38
C HIS A 155 4.31 20.04 10.26
N PRO A 156 5.00 19.68 9.16
CA PRO A 156 4.35 18.95 8.06
C PRO A 156 3.71 17.64 8.49
N PHE A 157 4.36 16.87 9.36
CA PHE A 157 3.80 15.65 9.90
C PHE A 157 2.73 15.98 10.96
N ASP A 158 1.48 15.61 10.69
CA ASP A 158 0.34 15.86 11.59
C ASP A 158 0.04 14.67 12.51
N GLY A 159 0.44 13.48 12.13
CA GLY A 159 0.28 12.29 12.95
C GLY A 159 -0.10 11.03 12.17
N ILE A 160 -0.46 10.01 12.92
CA ILE A 160 -0.99 8.74 12.41
C ILE A 160 -2.49 8.71 12.69
N THR A 161 -3.28 8.48 11.64
CA THR A 161 -4.74 8.42 11.70
C THR A 161 -5.21 6.98 11.49
N LEU A 162 -6.20 6.57 12.27
CA LEU A 162 -6.88 5.29 12.15
C LEU A 162 -8.34 5.54 11.80
N THR A 163 -8.85 4.84 10.77
CA THR A 163 -10.24 4.94 10.31
C THR A 163 -10.79 3.54 10.07
N GLU A 164 -11.97 3.25 10.59
CA GLU A 164 -12.62 1.95 10.38
C GLU A 164 -13.04 1.78 8.92
N PHE A 165 -12.81 0.58 8.38
CA PHE A 165 -13.23 0.18 7.05
C PHE A 165 -14.39 -0.80 7.16
N ASP A 166 -15.51 -0.48 6.49
CA ASP A 166 -16.69 -1.33 6.44
C ASP A 166 -16.59 -2.32 5.27
N THR A 167 -16.47 -3.61 5.59
CA THR A 167 -16.38 -4.68 4.59
C THR A 167 -17.69 -4.97 3.87
N GLN A 168 -18.82 -4.56 4.41
CA GLN A 168 -20.13 -4.73 3.76
C GLN A 168 -20.35 -3.69 2.65
N THR A 169 -20.03 -2.44 2.94
CA THR A 169 -20.15 -1.33 1.97
C THR A 169 -18.88 -1.11 1.15
N MET A 170 -17.77 -1.73 1.55
CA MET A 170 -16.43 -1.53 0.98
C MET A 170 -16.00 -0.07 0.97
N LYS A 171 -16.26 0.64 2.08
CA LYS A 171 -15.94 2.06 2.28
C LYS A 171 -15.38 2.30 3.66
N LEU A 172 -14.58 3.37 3.79
CA LEU A 172 -14.23 3.90 5.10
C LEU A 172 -15.45 4.49 5.78
N LYS A 173 -15.47 4.43 7.13
CA LYS A 173 -16.43 5.14 7.97
C LYS A 173 -15.78 6.44 8.46
N PRO A 174 -15.98 7.59 7.79
CA PRO A 174 -15.25 8.82 8.10
C PRO A 174 -15.40 9.30 9.53
N ASP A 175 -16.57 9.07 10.13
CA ASP A 175 -16.89 9.48 11.51
C ASP A 175 -16.05 8.74 12.56
N THR A 176 -15.40 7.65 12.18
CA THR A 176 -14.50 6.87 13.05
C THR A 176 -13.07 7.35 13.01
N ALA A 177 -12.72 8.25 12.10
CA ALA A 177 -11.36 8.75 11.92
C ALA A 177 -10.84 9.42 13.19
N ARG A 178 -9.68 8.98 13.68
CA ARG A 178 -9.04 9.53 14.85
C ARG A 178 -7.52 9.50 14.74
N THR A 179 -6.86 10.50 15.27
CA THR A 179 -5.41 10.50 15.40
C THR A 179 -5.01 9.63 16.58
N ILE A 180 -4.19 8.62 16.34
CA ILE A 180 -3.71 7.67 17.36
C ILE A 180 -2.29 7.99 17.82
N TYR A 181 -1.56 8.80 17.05
CA TYR A 181 -0.20 9.24 17.36
C TYR A 181 0.09 10.59 16.70
N ARG A 182 0.68 11.53 17.44
CA ARG A 182 1.01 12.87 16.90
C ARG A 182 2.51 13.13 16.78
N GLY A 183 3.36 12.25 17.29
CA GLY A 183 4.78 12.54 17.45
C GLY A 183 5.07 13.36 18.71
N THR A 184 6.34 13.60 18.97
CA THR A 184 6.85 14.42 20.08
C THR A 184 7.50 15.68 19.56
#